data_30becc523877d739432aad09fca452ae
#
_entry.id   30becc523877d739432aad09fca452ae
#
_cell.length_a   1.000
_cell.length_b   1.000
_cell.length_c   1.000
_cell.angle_alpha   90.00
_cell.angle_beta   90.00
_cell.angle_gamma   90.00
#
_symmetry.space_group_name_H-M   'P 1'
#
loop_
_entity.id
_entity.type
_entity.pdbx_description
1 polymer ?
#
loop_
_entity_poly.entity_id
_entity_poly.type
_entity_poly.pdbx_seq_one_letter_code
_entity_poly.pdbx_strand_id
1 'polypeptide(L)'
;MNRCIVQLFGLPHEVTELREVEVELTDGASLGDVIAALRREIPALEGCVIRAGENRLMEHCAFNINGRFYLDDKEVQLQNGDRVLLLTLATGG
;
A
#
# COMPACT_ATOMS: atom_id res chain seq x y z
N MET A 1 16.96 1.33 9.28
CA MET A 1 15.80 1.54 8.40
C MET A 1 15.24 0.20 7.97
N ASN A 2 13.94 0.10 7.91
CA ASN A 2 13.27 -1.13 7.50
C ASN A 2 12.94 -1.09 6.02
N ARG A 3 12.99 -2.25 5.39
CA ARG A 3 12.56 -2.41 4.00
C ARG A 3 11.33 -3.29 3.97
N CYS A 4 10.38 -2.89 3.18
CA CYS A 4 9.13 -3.59 3.04
C CYS A 4 8.85 -3.80 1.55
N ILE A 5 8.39 -4.99 1.19
CA ILE A 5 8.01 -5.28 -0.18
C ILE A 5 6.50 -5.20 -0.26
N VAL A 6 6.02 -4.28 -1.10
CA VAL A 6 4.58 -4.12 -1.34
C VAL A 6 4.26 -4.78 -2.67
N GLN A 7 3.44 -5.80 -2.64
CA GLN A 7 2.95 -6.46 -3.85
C GLN A 7 1.62 -5.85 -4.26
N LEU A 8 1.49 -5.56 -5.55
CA LEU A 8 0.36 -4.84 -6.11
C LEU A 8 -0.53 -5.81 -6.89
N PHE A 9 -1.80 -5.88 -6.52
CA PHE A 9 -2.76 -6.76 -7.16
C PHE A 9 -4.00 -6.00 -7.64
N GLY A 10 -4.48 -6.36 -8.80
CA GLY A 10 -5.72 -5.81 -9.32
C GLY A 10 -5.63 -4.40 -9.87
N LEU A 11 -4.42 -3.88 -10.05
CA LEU A 11 -4.23 -2.55 -10.60
C LEU A 11 -4.20 -2.57 -12.13
N PRO A 12 -4.83 -1.58 -12.79
CA PRO A 12 -4.74 -1.47 -14.24
C PRO A 12 -3.32 -1.16 -14.68
N HIS A 13 -2.94 -1.64 -15.86
CA HIS A 13 -1.63 -1.35 -16.42
C HIS A 13 -1.40 0.14 -16.64
N GLU A 14 -2.46 0.91 -16.83
CA GLU A 14 -2.36 2.35 -17.00
C GLU A 14 -1.87 3.06 -15.72
N VAL A 15 -2.09 2.44 -14.56
CA VAL A 15 -1.63 2.99 -13.30
C VAL A 15 -0.17 2.65 -13.07
N THR A 16 0.17 1.38 -13.22
CA THR A 16 1.54 0.92 -13.09
C THR A 16 1.70 -0.45 -13.72
N GLU A 17 2.87 -0.69 -14.29
CA GLU A 17 3.25 -2.01 -14.78
C GLU A 17 3.99 -2.82 -13.71
N LEU A 18 4.33 -2.18 -12.60
CA LEU A 18 5.02 -2.83 -11.50
C LEU A 18 4.08 -3.76 -10.76
N ARG A 19 4.56 -4.96 -10.44
CA ARG A 19 3.81 -5.92 -9.66
C ARG A 19 4.19 -5.87 -8.19
N GLU A 20 5.38 -5.35 -7.90
CA GLU A 20 5.82 -5.12 -6.54
C GLU A 20 6.77 -3.94 -6.50
N VAL A 21 6.87 -3.34 -5.34
CA VAL A 21 7.79 -2.23 -5.12
C VAL A 21 8.39 -2.37 -3.72
N GLU A 22 9.69 -2.13 -3.63
CA GLU A 22 10.38 -2.12 -2.35
C GLU A 22 10.42 -0.70 -1.83
N VAL A 23 9.96 -0.51 -0.60
CA VAL A 23 9.96 0.80 0.03
C VAL A 23 10.84 0.78 1.27
N GLU A 24 11.52 1.89 1.53
CA GLU A 24 12.31 2.07 2.73
C GLU A 24 11.49 2.86 3.74
N LEU A 25 11.47 2.36 4.96
CA LEU A 25 10.67 2.94 6.03
C LEU A 25 11.54 3.14 7.26
N THR A 26 11.17 4.13 8.08
CA THR A 26 11.80 4.29 9.37
C THR A 26 11.35 3.17 10.32
N ASP A 27 12.10 2.94 11.38
CA ASP A 27 11.73 1.93 12.37
C ASP A 27 10.38 2.28 13.00
N GLY A 28 9.54 1.27 13.16
CA GLY A 28 8.22 1.47 13.73
C GLY A 28 7.22 2.12 12.78
N ALA A 29 7.46 2.05 11.48
CA ALA A 29 6.58 2.65 10.50
C ALA A 29 5.18 2.05 10.53
N SER A 30 4.20 2.90 10.28
CA SER A 30 2.79 2.51 10.21
C SER A 30 2.36 2.30 8.76
N LEU A 31 1.12 1.84 8.56
CA LEU A 31 0.56 1.72 7.22
C LEU A 31 0.45 3.08 6.52
N GLY A 32 0.22 4.14 7.27
CA GLY A 32 0.23 5.49 6.70
C GLY A 32 1.58 5.85 6.10
N ASP A 33 2.66 5.39 6.71
CA ASP A 33 4.01 5.62 6.19
C ASP A 33 4.24 4.82 4.91
N VAL A 34 3.68 3.61 4.82
CA VAL A 34 3.73 2.81 3.59
C VAL A 34 2.99 3.53 2.47
N ILE A 35 1.83 4.07 2.77
CA ILE A 35 1.04 4.80 1.77
C ILE A 35 1.81 6.01 1.27
N ALA A 36 2.43 6.76 2.16
CA ALA A 36 3.24 7.92 1.77
C ALA A 36 4.42 7.52 0.88
N ALA A 37 5.07 6.41 1.22
CA ALA A 37 6.18 5.89 0.41
C ALA A 37 5.70 5.44 -0.97
N LEU A 38 4.56 4.76 -1.04
CA LEU A 38 3.98 4.33 -2.30
C LEU A 38 3.64 5.52 -3.20
N ARG A 39 3.10 6.59 -2.59
CA ARG A 39 2.79 7.80 -3.35
C ARG A 39 4.05 8.39 -3.99
N ARG A 40 5.17 8.36 -3.27
CA ARG A 40 6.44 8.88 -3.81
C ARG A 40 6.95 8.01 -4.94
N GLU A 41 6.87 6.69 -4.78
CA GLU A 41 7.39 5.76 -5.78
C GLU A 41 6.50 5.67 -7.02
N ILE A 42 5.19 5.70 -6.81
CA ILE A 42 4.22 5.57 -7.90
C ILE A 42 3.16 6.64 -7.73
N PRO A 43 3.42 7.87 -8.19
CA PRO A 43 2.46 8.98 -8.02
C PRO A 43 1.09 8.71 -8.64
N ALA A 44 1.02 7.85 -9.66
CA ALA A 44 -0.24 7.53 -10.31
C ALA A 44 -1.20 6.76 -9.39
N LEU A 45 -0.74 6.25 -8.27
CA LEU A 45 -1.62 5.60 -7.30
C LEU A 45 -2.56 6.59 -6.62
N GLU A 46 -2.15 7.85 -6.52
CA GLU A 46 -3.01 8.87 -5.93
C GLU A 46 -4.23 9.11 -6.82
N GLY A 47 -5.41 9.01 -6.24
CA GLY A 47 -6.65 9.11 -6.98
C GLY A 47 -7.20 7.79 -7.45
N CYS A 48 -6.37 6.72 -7.50
CA CYS A 48 -6.81 5.39 -7.91
C CYS A 48 -6.89 4.43 -6.72
N VAL A 49 -5.86 4.43 -5.92
CA VAL A 49 -5.72 3.52 -4.78
C VAL A 49 -5.58 4.31 -3.49
N ILE A 50 -4.89 5.44 -3.55
CA ILE A 50 -4.64 6.32 -2.42
C ILE A 50 -5.53 7.55 -2.55
N ARG A 51 -6.17 7.94 -1.46
CA ARG A 51 -6.99 9.16 -1.45
C ARG A 51 -6.12 10.38 -1.67
N ALA A 52 -6.57 11.28 -2.53
CA ALA A 52 -5.84 12.49 -2.85
C ALA A 52 -5.64 13.33 -1.58
N GLY A 53 -4.38 13.70 -1.32
CA GLY A 53 -4.05 14.55 -0.18
C GLY A 53 -4.08 13.86 1.18
N GLU A 54 -4.33 12.55 1.24
CA GLU A 54 -4.41 11.81 2.48
C GLU A 54 -3.56 10.55 2.44
N ASN A 55 -3.07 10.12 3.59
CA ASN A 55 -2.35 8.85 3.70
C ASN A 55 -3.33 7.74 4.07
N ARG A 56 -4.32 7.54 3.20
CA ARG A 56 -5.37 6.54 3.37
C ARG A 56 -5.69 5.91 2.03
N LEU A 57 -6.15 4.67 2.08
CA LEU A 57 -6.57 3.97 0.86
C LEU A 57 -8.00 4.35 0.49
N MET A 58 -8.29 4.21 -0.80
CA MET A 58 -9.65 4.30 -1.29
C MET A 58 -10.49 3.15 -0.73
N GLU A 59 -11.81 3.32 -0.71
CA GLU A 59 -12.73 2.36 -0.09
C GLU A 59 -12.65 0.95 -0.68
N HIS A 60 -12.31 0.85 -1.94
CA HIS A 60 -12.25 -0.45 -2.62
C HIS A 60 -10.86 -1.10 -2.54
N CYS A 61 -9.99 -0.57 -1.70
CA CYS A 61 -8.61 -1.06 -1.56
C CYS A 61 -8.33 -1.46 -0.12
N ALA A 62 -7.46 -2.43 0.05
CA ALA A 62 -7.06 -2.88 1.38
C ALA A 62 -5.65 -3.43 1.33
N PHE A 63 -4.98 -3.41 2.47
CA PHE A 63 -3.72 -4.13 2.67
C PHE A 63 -3.98 -5.49 3.26
N ASN A 64 -3.16 -6.46 2.87
CA ASN A 64 -3.12 -7.75 3.52
C ASN A 64 -1.71 -7.97 4.04
N ILE A 65 -1.58 -8.20 5.34
CA ILE A 65 -0.30 -8.43 5.99
C ILE A 65 -0.45 -9.72 6.80
N ASN A 66 0.34 -10.73 6.43
CA ASN A 66 0.33 -12.02 7.13
C ASN A 66 -1.08 -12.65 7.19
N GLY A 67 -1.85 -12.46 6.12
CA GLY A 67 -3.19 -13.04 6.01
C GLY A 67 -4.31 -12.21 6.63
N ARG A 68 -4.00 -11.06 7.20
CA ARG A 68 -5.00 -10.17 7.77
C ARG A 68 -5.19 -8.94 6.90
N PHE A 69 -6.44 -8.51 6.76
CA PHE A 69 -6.76 -7.32 6.01
C PHE A 69 -6.78 -6.09 6.90
N TYR A 70 -6.20 -5.02 6.39
CA TYR A 70 -6.15 -3.73 7.07
C TYR A 70 -6.56 -2.62 6.09
N LEU A 71 -7.38 -1.69 6.54
CA LEU A 71 -7.79 -0.55 5.73
C LEU A 71 -6.92 0.68 6.00
N ASP A 72 -6.83 1.10 7.24
CA ASP A 72 -5.96 2.21 7.64
C ASP A 72 -5.60 2.10 9.11
N ASP A 73 -5.15 0.93 9.51
CA ASP A 73 -4.82 0.68 10.90
C ASP A 73 -3.54 1.39 11.29
N LYS A 74 -3.67 2.39 12.13
CA LYS A 74 -2.53 3.19 12.59
C LYS A 74 -1.68 2.48 13.61
N GLU A 75 -2.17 1.39 14.17
CA GLU A 75 -1.46 0.65 15.20
C GLU A 75 -0.55 -0.43 14.67
N VAL A 76 -0.66 -0.72 13.37
CA VAL A 76 0.19 -1.74 12.76
C VAL A 76 1.60 -1.18 12.61
N GLN A 77 2.56 -1.86 13.20
CA GLN A 77 3.97 -1.54 13.03
C GLN A 77 4.61 -2.58 12.13
N LEU A 78 5.27 -2.11 11.11
CA LEU A 78 5.92 -2.99 10.14
C LEU A 78 7.35 -3.26 10.55
N GLN A 79 7.78 -4.49 10.33
CA GLN A 79 9.14 -4.93 10.62
C GLN A 79 9.92 -5.12 9.34
N ASN A 80 11.24 -5.09 9.45
CA ASN A 80 12.11 -5.29 8.31
C ASN A 80 11.82 -6.64 7.64
N GLY A 81 11.63 -6.62 6.34
CA GLY A 81 11.34 -7.81 5.56
C GLY A 81 9.87 -8.18 5.45
N ASP A 82 8.99 -7.42 6.08
CA ASP A 82 7.55 -7.68 5.96
C ASP A 82 7.09 -7.55 4.52
N ARG A 83 6.14 -8.40 4.16
CA ARG A 83 5.48 -8.33 2.86
C ARG A 83 4.08 -7.80 3.05
N VAL A 84 3.77 -6.77 2.30
CA VAL A 84 2.47 -6.14 2.31
C VAL A 84 1.83 -6.35 0.96
N LEU A 85 0.61 -6.86 0.95
CA LEU A 85 -0.14 -7.01 -0.28
C LEU A 85 -1.13 -5.86 -0.37
N LEU A 86 -1.08 -5.11 -1.47
CA LEU A 86 -2.05 -4.07 -1.74
C LEU A 86 -3.06 -4.63 -2.73
N LEU A 87 -4.28 -4.78 -2.29
CA LEU A 87 -5.35 -5.41 -3.05
C LEU A 87 -6.40 -4.39 -3.43
N THR A 88 -6.81 -4.43 -4.69
CA THR A 88 -7.99 -3.71 -5.13
C THR A 88 -9.15 -4.68 -5.07
N LEU A 89 -10.08 -4.40 -4.18
CA LEU A 89 -11.26 -5.23 -4.04
C LEU A 89 -12.22 -4.84 -5.15
N ALA A 90 -12.16 -5.60 -6.24
CA ALA A 90 -13.06 -5.36 -7.35
C ALA A 90 -14.46 -5.75 -6.94
N THR A 91 -15.21 -4.79 -6.51
CA THR A 91 -16.64 -4.98 -6.46
C THR A 91 -17.09 -4.95 -7.90
N GLY A 92 -17.46 -6.07 -8.44
CA GLY A 92 -17.90 -6.14 -9.82
C GLY A 92 -19.16 -5.32 -10.08
N GLY A 93 -19.07 -4.10 -9.72
CA GLY A 93 -20.19 -3.20 -9.88
C GLY A 93 -20.20 -2.53 -11.19
#